data_b916ad3752aa06a440e12fc56bb788e6
#
_entry.id   b916ad3752aa06a440e12fc56bb788e6
#
_cell.length_a   1.000
_cell.length_b   1.000
_cell.length_c   1.000
_cell.angle_alpha   90.00
_cell.angle_beta   90.00
_cell.angle_gamma   90.00
#
_symmetry.space_group_name_H-M   'P 1'
#
loop_
_entity.id
_entity.type
_entity.pdbx_description
1 polymer ?
#
loop_
_entity_poly.entity_id
_entity_poly.type
_entity_poly.pdbx_seq_one_letter_code
_entity_poly.pdbx_strand_id
1 'polypeptide(L)'
;MAATRQSLLLRARTGDEGAWQDLCELYRPLIAGWLRRQAVPEADIDDLVQEIFLAVLRGLPSFSHSGRRGAFRTWLRTIAYNYSCDYWKSPARRTAASGEGAARSALGLLEDPDSPLSRYWDEEHDRYVLRCLFEAVELEFEPVTVRAFQLMALDGASGAQAADELGISLTAVYIAKSRVLRRLRELAEGLLDDLR
;
A
#
# COMPACT_ATOMS: atom_id res chain seq x y z
N MET A 1 16.54 20.08 17.00
CA MET A 1 16.67 18.60 16.93
C MET A 1 15.67 18.10 15.92
N ALA A 2 16.14 17.65 14.76
CA ALA A 2 15.26 17.05 13.76
C ALA A 2 14.76 15.71 14.33
N ALA A 3 13.47 15.64 14.69
CA ALA A 3 12.83 14.37 14.99
C ALA A 3 13.02 13.49 13.75
N THR A 4 13.70 12.37 13.90
CA THR A 4 13.81 11.34 12.86
C THR A 4 12.37 10.97 12.50
N ARG A 5 11.94 11.31 11.29
CA ARG A 5 10.59 10.98 10.81
C ARG A 5 10.57 9.48 10.59
N GLN A 6 10.08 8.76 11.58
CA GLN A 6 9.90 7.31 11.51
C GLN A 6 8.85 6.97 10.44
N SER A 7 9.02 5.84 9.77
CA SER A 7 8.06 5.37 8.77
C SER A 7 6.68 5.16 9.39
N LEU A 8 5.62 5.28 8.58
CA LEU A 8 4.23 5.06 9.00
C LEU A 8 4.06 3.71 9.71
N LEU A 9 4.64 2.66 9.12
CA LEU A 9 4.58 1.31 9.67
C LEU A 9 5.27 1.20 11.04
N LEU A 10 6.42 1.84 11.22
CA LEU A 10 7.15 1.82 12.47
C LEU A 10 6.39 2.58 13.57
N ARG A 11 5.81 3.73 13.25
CA ARG A 11 4.97 4.51 14.17
C ARG A 11 3.74 3.72 14.61
N ALA A 12 3.01 3.14 13.67
CA ALA A 12 1.85 2.30 13.96
C ALA A 12 2.22 1.10 14.85
N ARG A 13 3.38 0.46 14.59
CA ARG A 13 3.90 -0.66 15.37
C ARG A 13 4.24 -0.27 16.82
N THR A 14 4.66 0.95 17.06
CA THR A 14 4.99 1.48 18.40
C THR A 14 3.80 2.07 19.14
N GLY A 15 2.57 1.93 18.62
CA GLY A 15 1.33 2.34 19.28
C GLY A 15 0.91 3.79 19.02
N ASP A 16 1.43 4.43 17.98
CA ASP A 16 0.96 5.75 17.52
C ASP A 16 -0.43 5.58 16.88
N GLU A 17 -1.48 6.07 17.57
CA GLU A 17 -2.87 5.97 17.13
C GLU A 17 -3.11 6.68 15.79
N GLY A 18 -2.50 7.86 15.58
CA GLY A 18 -2.60 8.59 14.32
C GLY A 18 -1.99 7.79 13.16
N ALA A 19 -0.82 7.19 13.37
CA ALA A 19 -0.20 6.34 12.36
C ALA A 19 -1.01 5.07 12.10
N TRP A 20 -1.69 4.54 13.12
CA TRP A 20 -2.62 3.42 12.91
C TRP A 20 -3.83 3.82 12.07
N GLN A 21 -4.42 4.98 12.33
CA GLN A 21 -5.53 5.52 11.52
C GLN A 21 -5.10 5.73 10.06
N ASP A 22 -3.96 6.39 9.84
CA ASP A 22 -3.37 6.60 8.52
C ASP A 22 -3.15 5.26 7.78
N LEU A 23 -2.68 4.23 8.50
CA LEU A 23 -2.50 2.89 7.95
C LEU A 23 -3.83 2.24 7.55
N CYS A 24 -4.86 2.37 8.39
CA CYS A 24 -6.20 1.86 8.09
C CYS A 24 -6.81 2.58 6.88
N GLU A 25 -6.70 3.91 6.82
CA GLU A 25 -7.20 4.71 5.69
C GLU A 25 -6.49 4.32 4.37
N LEU A 26 -5.17 4.15 4.44
CA LEU A 26 -4.37 3.72 3.30
C LEU A 26 -4.80 2.34 2.78
N TYR A 27 -5.02 1.35 3.65
CA TYR A 27 -5.21 -0.04 3.23
C TYR A 27 -6.67 -0.47 3.08
N ARG A 28 -7.64 0.25 3.67
CA ARG A 28 -9.07 -0.09 3.57
C ARG A 28 -9.54 -0.25 2.12
N PRO A 29 -9.32 0.70 1.20
CA PRO A 29 -9.78 0.57 -0.18
C PRO A 29 -9.14 -0.59 -0.93
N LEU A 30 -7.85 -0.87 -0.65
CA LEU A 30 -7.13 -2.00 -1.26
C LEU A 30 -7.73 -3.34 -0.82
N ILE A 31 -7.92 -3.53 0.49
CA ILE A 31 -8.48 -4.76 1.05
C ILE A 31 -9.92 -4.95 0.58
N ALA A 32 -10.75 -3.91 0.63
CA ALA A 32 -12.14 -3.96 0.17
C ALA A 32 -12.23 -4.30 -1.33
N GLY A 33 -11.40 -3.66 -2.16
CA GLY A 33 -11.30 -3.96 -3.59
C GLY A 33 -10.91 -5.40 -3.86
N TRP A 34 -9.98 -5.94 -3.07
CA TRP A 34 -9.57 -7.33 -3.16
C TRP A 34 -10.69 -8.31 -2.75
N LEU A 35 -11.41 -8.03 -1.64
CA LEU A 35 -12.54 -8.84 -1.18
C LEU A 35 -13.68 -8.88 -2.22
N ARG A 36 -13.98 -7.75 -2.88
CA ARG A 36 -14.94 -7.71 -3.99
C ARG A 36 -14.55 -8.66 -5.11
N ARG A 37 -13.29 -8.72 -5.46
CA ARG A 37 -12.78 -9.66 -6.48
C ARG A 37 -12.87 -11.12 -6.06
N GLN A 38 -12.86 -11.39 -4.75
CA GLN A 38 -13.13 -12.71 -4.19
C GLN A 38 -14.63 -13.02 -4.09
N ALA A 39 -15.47 -12.21 -4.73
CA ALA A 39 -16.93 -12.33 -4.73
C ALA A 39 -17.57 -12.24 -3.34
N VAL A 40 -16.92 -11.61 -2.37
CA VAL A 40 -17.52 -11.31 -1.06
C VAL A 40 -18.67 -10.30 -1.30
N PRO A 41 -19.89 -10.57 -0.80
CA PRO A 41 -21.03 -9.65 -0.91
C PRO A 41 -20.70 -8.28 -0.28
N GLU A 42 -21.17 -7.20 -0.93
CA GLU A 42 -20.91 -5.83 -0.47
C GLU A 42 -21.33 -5.60 0.98
N ALA A 43 -22.42 -6.21 1.40
CA ALA A 43 -22.94 -6.10 2.77
C ALA A 43 -21.98 -6.67 3.85
N ASP A 44 -21.09 -7.59 3.46
CA ASP A 44 -20.15 -8.26 4.39
C ASP A 44 -18.73 -7.69 4.31
N ILE A 45 -18.45 -6.82 3.33
CA ILE A 45 -17.08 -6.31 3.09
C ILE A 45 -16.58 -5.48 4.26
N ASP A 46 -17.36 -4.54 4.76
CA ASP A 46 -16.93 -3.66 5.85
C ASP A 46 -16.63 -4.43 7.13
N ASP A 47 -17.46 -5.40 7.49
CA ASP A 47 -17.23 -6.25 8.64
C ASP A 47 -15.96 -7.07 8.49
N LEU A 48 -15.75 -7.67 7.31
CA LEU A 48 -14.55 -8.47 7.05
C LEU A 48 -13.28 -7.63 7.01
N VAL A 49 -13.34 -6.41 6.48
CA VAL A 49 -12.24 -5.44 6.54
C VAL A 49 -11.88 -5.08 7.97
N GLN A 50 -12.88 -4.87 8.85
CA GLN A 50 -12.65 -4.60 10.26
C GLN A 50 -11.98 -5.79 10.96
N GLU A 51 -12.44 -7.02 10.72
CA GLU A 51 -11.82 -8.23 11.27
C GLU A 51 -10.36 -8.37 10.84
N ILE A 52 -10.06 -8.09 9.57
CA ILE A 52 -8.69 -8.09 9.03
C ILE A 52 -7.84 -7.03 9.76
N PHE A 53 -8.33 -5.79 9.92
CA PHE A 53 -7.59 -4.75 10.64
C PHE A 53 -7.38 -5.08 12.11
N LEU A 54 -8.34 -5.71 12.79
CA LEU A 54 -8.15 -6.18 14.15
C LEU A 54 -7.06 -7.26 14.25
N ALA A 55 -6.93 -8.12 13.25
CA ALA A 55 -5.85 -9.09 13.18
C ALA A 55 -4.50 -8.42 12.91
N VAL A 56 -4.47 -7.44 12.00
CA VAL A 56 -3.27 -6.62 11.73
C VAL A 56 -2.84 -5.90 13.00
N LEU A 57 -3.75 -5.21 13.69
CA LEU A 57 -3.46 -4.48 14.94
C LEU A 57 -2.83 -5.39 16.01
N ARG A 58 -3.40 -6.58 16.20
CA ARG A 58 -2.87 -7.56 17.17
C ARG A 58 -1.52 -8.14 16.79
N GLY A 59 -1.29 -8.35 15.50
CA GLY A 59 -0.05 -8.95 14.98
C GLY A 59 1.08 -7.94 14.76
N LEU A 60 0.77 -6.65 14.55
CA LEU A 60 1.73 -5.63 14.18
C LEU A 60 2.88 -5.43 15.19
N PRO A 61 2.67 -5.47 16.52
CA PRO A 61 3.76 -5.34 17.48
C PRO A 61 4.80 -6.46 17.36
N SER A 62 4.38 -7.68 17.02
CA SER A 62 5.26 -8.84 16.82
C SER A 62 5.77 -8.98 15.40
N PHE A 63 5.25 -8.18 14.46
CA PHE A 63 5.72 -8.19 13.08
C PHE A 63 7.19 -7.78 13.04
N SER A 64 8.06 -8.69 12.62
CA SER A 64 9.46 -8.41 12.35
C SER A 64 9.68 -8.28 10.85
N HIS A 65 10.21 -7.14 10.44
CA HIS A 65 10.64 -6.97 9.06
C HIS A 65 11.78 -7.97 8.80
N SER A 66 11.51 -9.01 8.03
CA SER A 66 12.47 -10.10 7.78
C SER A 66 13.67 -9.69 6.91
N GLY A 67 13.79 -8.39 6.57
CA GLY A 67 14.76 -7.90 5.58
C GLY A 67 14.45 -8.31 4.15
N ARG A 68 13.39 -9.12 3.94
CA ARG A 68 12.95 -9.51 2.60
C ARG A 68 12.04 -8.42 2.02
N ARG A 69 12.19 -8.16 0.73
CA ARG A 69 11.32 -7.25 0.00
C ARG A 69 9.86 -7.69 0.13
N GLY A 70 8.93 -6.76 0.31
CA GLY A 70 7.50 -7.03 0.42
C GLY A 70 7.08 -7.77 1.68
N ALA A 71 7.89 -7.78 2.75
CA ALA A 71 7.57 -8.51 3.97
C ALA A 71 6.22 -8.09 4.56
N PHE A 72 5.94 -6.80 4.65
CA PHE A 72 4.65 -6.31 5.16
C PHE A 72 3.51 -6.63 4.20
N ARG A 73 3.68 -6.40 2.90
CA ARG A 73 2.72 -6.73 1.85
C ARG A 73 2.33 -8.21 1.88
N THR A 74 3.34 -9.09 1.95
CA THR A 74 3.11 -10.54 2.03
C THR A 74 2.39 -10.93 3.31
N TRP A 75 2.76 -10.35 4.44
CA TRP A 75 2.10 -10.60 5.72
C TRP A 75 0.64 -10.13 5.72
N LEU A 76 0.37 -8.93 5.21
CA LEU A 76 -0.99 -8.40 5.07
C LEU A 76 -1.84 -9.29 4.14
N ARG A 77 -1.27 -9.70 3.00
CA ARG A 77 -1.90 -10.62 2.06
C ARG A 77 -2.30 -11.93 2.75
N THR A 78 -1.40 -12.50 3.55
CA THR A 78 -1.66 -13.75 4.28
C THR A 78 -2.83 -13.60 5.27
N ILE A 79 -2.90 -12.48 5.98
CA ILE A 79 -4.02 -12.20 6.88
C ILE A 79 -5.32 -12.09 6.09
N ALA A 80 -5.37 -11.25 5.06
CA ALA A 80 -6.56 -11.05 4.23
C ALA A 80 -7.03 -12.37 3.59
N TYR A 81 -6.10 -13.19 3.13
CA TYR A 81 -6.36 -14.51 2.59
C TYR A 81 -7.01 -15.45 3.63
N ASN A 82 -6.43 -15.56 4.82
CA ASN A 82 -6.95 -16.44 5.86
C ASN A 82 -8.38 -16.07 6.24
N TYR A 83 -8.66 -14.77 6.45
CA TYR A 83 -10.00 -14.29 6.75
C TYR A 83 -11.00 -14.55 5.61
N SER A 84 -10.57 -14.42 4.36
CA SER A 84 -11.41 -14.78 3.21
C SER A 84 -11.71 -16.28 3.15
N CYS A 85 -10.72 -17.12 3.43
CA CYS A 85 -10.93 -18.57 3.53
C CYS A 85 -11.93 -18.94 4.62
N ASP A 86 -11.80 -18.33 5.80
CA ASP A 86 -12.68 -18.61 6.94
C ASP A 86 -14.10 -18.06 6.69
N TYR A 87 -14.22 -16.91 6.02
CA TYR A 87 -15.49 -16.40 5.55
C TYR A 87 -16.23 -17.43 4.68
N TRP A 88 -15.56 -18.00 3.68
CA TRP A 88 -16.17 -18.96 2.77
C TRP A 88 -16.35 -20.37 3.38
N LYS A 89 -15.62 -20.74 4.44
CA LYS A 89 -15.81 -21.99 5.18
C LYS A 89 -17.04 -21.96 6.09
N SER A 90 -17.57 -20.78 6.44
CA SER A 90 -18.70 -20.65 7.36
C SER A 90 -19.96 -21.35 6.81
N PRO A 91 -20.61 -22.27 7.58
CA PRO A 91 -21.79 -23.02 7.12
C PRO A 91 -22.96 -22.12 6.71
N ALA A 92 -23.16 -20.98 7.41
CA ALA A 92 -24.27 -20.07 7.15
C ALA A 92 -24.15 -19.37 5.77
N ARG A 93 -22.95 -19.32 5.18
CA ARG A 93 -22.66 -18.63 3.93
C ARG A 93 -22.52 -19.58 2.73
N ARG A 94 -22.28 -20.88 2.99
CA ARG A 94 -22.20 -21.90 1.94
C ARG A 94 -23.50 -22.12 1.17
N THR A 95 -24.65 -21.81 1.74
CA THR A 95 -25.97 -22.00 1.12
C THR A 95 -26.35 -20.85 0.19
N ALA A 96 -25.65 -19.72 0.21
CA ALA A 96 -25.97 -18.54 -0.59
C ALA A 96 -25.14 -18.37 -1.89
N ALA A 97 -24.06 -19.13 -2.06
CA ALA A 97 -23.11 -18.91 -3.14
C ALA A 97 -23.08 -20.06 -4.16
N SER A 98 -23.68 -19.80 -5.33
CA SER A 98 -23.61 -20.72 -6.51
C SER A 98 -22.22 -20.77 -7.18
N GLY A 99 -21.16 -20.25 -6.55
CA GLY A 99 -19.81 -20.12 -7.12
C GLY A 99 -18.68 -20.76 -6.31
N GLU A 100 -18.98 -21.64 -5.35
CA GLU A 100 -18.02 -22.19 -4.36
C GLU A 100 -16.73 -22.83 -4.95
N GLY A 101 -16.80 -23.45 -6.12
CA GLY A 101 -15.64 -24.13 -6.72
C GLY A 101 -14.55 -23.18 -7.21
N ALA A 102 -14.94 -22.05 -7.79
CA ALA A 102 -14.01 -21.08 -8.37
C ALA A 102 -13.33 -20.23 -7.29
N ALA A 103 -14.07 -19.77 -6.28
CA ALA A 103 -13.53 -19.02 -5.16
C ALA A 103 -12.54 -19.83 -4.33
N ARG A 104 -12.86 -21.10 -4.07
CA ARG A 104 -11.99 -22.03 -3.33
C ARG A 104 -10.70 -22.39 -4.10
N SER A 105 -10.80 -22.55 -5.42
CA SER A 105 -9.63 -22.82 -6.27
C SER A 105 -8.73 -21.61 -6.39
N ALA A 106 -9.29 -20.40 -6.49
CA ALA A 106 -8.53 -19.15 -6.53
C ALA A 106 -7.84 -18.85 -5.19
N LEU A 107 -8.46 -19.22 -4.06
CA LEU A 107 -7.87 -19.03 -2.73
C LEU A 107 -6.61 -19.87 -2.52
N GLY A 108 -6.56 -21.14 -2.99
CA GLY A 108 -5.36 -21.97 -2.91
C GLY A 108 -4.14 -21.42 -3.64
N LEU A 109 -4.36 -20.55 -4.64
CA LEU A 109 -3.28 -19.91 -5.38
C LEU A 109 -2.58 -18.78 -4.62
N LEU A 110 -3.17 -18.23 -3.54
CA LEU A 110 -2.53 -17.17 -2.74
C LEU A 110 -1.52 -17.69 -1.72
N GLU A 111 -1.52 -19.01 -1.42
CA GLU A 111 -0.48 -19.64 -0.61
C GLU A 111 0.86 -19.69 -1.35
N ASP A 112 0.82 -19.76 -2.68
CA ASP A 112 2.00 -19.71 -3.52
C ASP A 112 2.38 -18.24 -3.83
N PRO A 113 3.54 -17.75 -3.34
CA PRO A 113 4.02 -16.39 -3.61
C PRO A 113 4.18 -16.10 -5.11
N ASP A 114 4.46 -17.13 -5.92
CA ASP A 114 4.70 -17.03 -7.35
C ASP A 114 3.43 -17.21 -8.19
N SER A 115 2.29 -17.41 -7.56
CA SER A 115 1.02 -17.54 -8.27
C SER A 115 0.63 -16.26 -9.01
N PRO A 116 -0.13 -16.36 -10.11
CA PRO A 116 -0.65 -15.18 -10.81
C PRO A 116 -1.46 -14.25 -9.90
N LEU A 117 -2.20 -14.79 -8.94
CA LEU A 117 -3.02 -14.02 -8.02
C LEU A 117 -2.17 -13.29 -6.97
N SER A 118 -1.11 -13.91 -6.48
CA SER A 118 -0.15 -13.28 -5.57
C SER A 118 0.60 -12.15 -6.25
N ARG A 119 1.07 -12.36 -7.49
CA ARG A 119 1.72 -11.31 -8.29
C ARG A 119 0.78 -10.15 -8.56
N TYR A 120 -0.47 -10.44 -8.92
CA TYR A 120 -1.49 -9.42 -9.13
C TYR A 120 -1.73 -8.57 -7.86
N TRP A 121 -1.86 -9.22 -6.68
CA TRP A 121 -1.96 -8.50 -5.41
C TRP A 121 -0.75 -7.58 -5.18
N ASP A 122 0.44 -8.09 -5.41
CA ASP A 122 1.68 -7.37 -5.17
C ASP A 122 1.81 -6.13 -6.08
N GLU A 123 1.47 -6.26 -7.36
CA GLU A 123 1.46 -5.16 -8.32
C GLU A 123 0.40 -4.09 -7.99
N GLU A 124 -0.81 -4.52 -7.63
CA GLU A 124 -1.88 -3.59 -7.23
C GLU A 124 -1.56 -2.87 -5.93
N HIS A 125 -0.98 -3.59 -4.96
CA HIS A 125 -0.51 -3.01 -3.71
C HIS A 125 0.51 -1.90 -3.97
N ASP A 126 1.57 -2.20 -4.70
CA ASP A 126 2.66 -1.25 -4.92
C ASP A 126 2.19 -0.02 -5.70
N ARG A 127 1.38 -0.24 -6.75
CA ARG A 127 0.79 0.85 -7.54
C ARG A 127 -0.13 1.74 -6.69
N TYR A 128 -0.98 1.11 -5.88
CA TYR A 128 -1.93 1.82 -5.01
C TYR A 128 -1.21 2.63 -3.93
N VAL A 129 -0.30 1.98 -3.19
CA VAL A 129 0.45 2.63 -2.11
C VAL A 129 1.29 3.78 -2.65
N LEU A 130 2.02 3.57 -3.76
CA LEU A 130 2.82 4.64 -4.38
C LEU A 130 1.97 5.85 -4.76
N ARG A 131 0.78 5.63 -5.33
CA ARG A 131 -0.16 6.72 -5.67
C ARG A 131 -0.58 7.51 -4.42
N CYS A 132 -1.03 6.82 -3.37
CA CYS A 132 -1.46 7.49 -2.13
C CYS A 132 -0.31 8.25 -1.46
N LEU A 133 0.90 7.67 -1.45
CA LEU A 133 2.08 8.37 -0.92
C LEU A 133 2.44 9.60 -1.75
N PHE A 134 2.26 9.54 -3.06
CA PHE A 134 2.51 10.67 -3.94
C PHE A 134 1.48 11.79 -3.70
N GLU A 135 0.19 11.47 -3.61
CA GLU A 135 -0.88 12.42 -3.25
C GLU A 135 -0.60 13.10 -1.89
N ALA A 136 -0.14 12.34 -0.89
CA ALA A 136 0.24 12.90 0.41
C ALA A 136 1.45 13.85 0.31
N VAL A 137 2.45 13.50 -0.50
CA VAL A 137 3.63 14.35 -0.75
C VAL A 137 3.28 15.61 -1.51
N GLU A 138 2.33 15.57 -2.45
CA GLU A 138 1.86 16.75 -3.17
C GLU A 138 1.34 17.84 -2.24
N LEU A 139 0.72 17.47 -1.12
CA LEU A 139 0.21 18.41 -0.12
C LEU A 139 1.32 19.04 0.75
N GLU A 140 2.50 18.42 0.81
CA GLU A 140 3.62 18.89 1.64
C GLU A 140 4.55 19.87 0.92
N PHE A 141 4.50 19.94 -0.42
CA PHE A 141 5.42 20.72 -1.23
C PHE A 141 4.70 21.80 -2.05
N GLU A 142 5.45 22.87 -2.37
CA GLU A 142 4.98 23.88 -3.31
C GLU A 142 4.71 23.28 -4.68
N PRO A 143 3.65 23.70 -5.40
CA PRO A 143 3.26 23.15 -6.68
C PRO A 143 4.41 23.08 -7.72
N VAL A 144 5.27 24.10 -7.75
CA VAL A 144 6.43 24.13 -8.65
C VAL A 144 7.44 23.02 -8.35
N THR A 145 7.60 22.67 -7.06
CA THR A 145 8.48 21.58 -6.62
C THR A 145 7.94 20.22 -7.05
N VAL A 146 6.63 20.02 -6.87
CA VAL A 146 5.94 18.80 -7.32
C VAL A 146 6.01 18.69 -8.84
N ARG A 147 5.72 19.75 -9.56
CA ARG A 147 5.73 19.77 -11.03
C ARG A 147 7.13 19.48 -11.59
N ALA A 148 8.18 20.02 -10.99
CA ALA A 148 9.55 19.72 -11.37
C ALA A 148 9.89 18.23 -11.20
N PHE A 149 9.41 17.61 -10.12
CA PHE A 149 9.54 16.17 -9.93
C PHE A 149 8.77 15.37 -10.97
N GLN A 150 7.49 15.72 -11.23
CA GLN A 150 6.65 15.03 -12.21
C GLN A 150 7.29 15.04 -13.61
N LEU A 151 7.71 16.23 -14.09
CA LEU A 151 8.36 16.38 -15.39
C LEU A 151 9.57 15.45 -15.53
N MET A 152 10.43 15.40 -14.51
CA MET A 152 11.66 14.59 -14.59
C MET A 152 11.47 13.11 -14.32
N ALA A 153 10.55 12.75 -13.43
CA ALA A 153 10.43 11.37 -12.96
C ALA A 153 9.33 10.59 -13.67
N LEU A 154 8.25 11.26 -14.08
CA LEU A 154 7.08 10.63 -14.69
C LEU A 154 7.01 10.93 -16.20
N ASP A 155 7.24 12.17 -16.61
CA ASP A 155 7.09 12.60 -17.99
C ASP A 155 8.39 12.42 -18.80
N GLY A 156 9.51 12.05 -18.14
CA GLY A 156 10.78 11.76 -18.79
C GLY A 156 11.52 13.00 -19.33
N ALA A 157 11.11 14.21 -18.91
CA ALA A 157 11.77 15.44 -19.33
C ALA A 157 13.20 15.53 -18.78
N SER A 158 14.11 16.12 -19.54
CA SER A 158 15.43 16.48 -19.04
C SER A 158 15.33 17.62 -18.01
N GLY A 159 16.35 17.73 -17.15
CA GLY A 159 16.40 18.84 -16.20
C GLY A 159 16.36 20.22 -16.85
N ALA A 160 16.96 20.38 -18.04
CA ALA A 160 16.94 21.63 -18.80
C ALA A 160 15.54 21.97 -19.32
N GLN A 161 14.82 20.99 -19.86
CA GLN A 161 13.43 21.17 -20.30
C GLN A 161 12.50 21.54 -19.15
N ALA A 162 12.63 20.86 -17.99
CA ALA A 162 11.86 21.18 -16.81
C ALA A 162 12.18 22.60 -16.26
N ALA A 163 13.45 23.02 -16.29
CA ALA A 163 13.87 24.35 -15.88
C ALA A 163 13.27 25.44 -16.76
N ASP A 164 13.28 25.21 -18.09
CA ASP A 164 12.72 26.14 -19.08
C ASP A 164 11.19 26.24 -18.95
N GLU A 165 10.48 25.10 -18.84
CA GLU A 165 9.01 25.05 -18.67
C GLU A 165 8.55 25.76 -17.40
N LEU A 166 9.29 25.60 -16.30
CA LEU A 166 8.90 26.14 -14.98
C LEU A 166 9.48 27.53 -14.69
N GLY A 167 10.37 28.06 -15.54
CA GLY A 167 11.03 29.34 -15.32
C GLY A 167 11.93 29.36 -14.08
N ILE A 168 12.54 28.22 -13.71
CA ILE A 168 13.42 28.07 -12.55
C ILE A 168 14.82 27.60 -12.98
N SER A 169 15.79 27.72 -12.07
CA SER A 169 17.16 27.26 -12.39
C SER A 169 17.24 25.74 -12.48
N LEU A 170 18.15 25.22 -13.30
CA LEU A 170 18.45 23.78 -13.41
C LEU A 170 18.79 23.16 -12.04
N THR A 171 19.51 23.90 -11.20
CA THR A 171 19.85 23.48 -9.84
C THR A 171 18.59 23.33 -8.98
N ALA A 172 17.63 24.26 -9.10
CA ALA A 172 16.36 24.19 -8.37
C ALA A 172 15.54 22.95 -8.77
N VAL A 173 15.52 22.59 -10.06
CA VAL A 173 14.87 21.36 -10.55
C VAL A 173 15.45 20.09 -9.90
N TYR A 174 16.79 19.97 -9.86
CA TYR A 174 17.42 18.81 -9.22
C TYR A 174 17.21 18.75 -7.71
N ILE A 175 17.22 19.91 -7.04
CA ILE A 175 16.89 20.00 -5.60
C ILE A 175 15.45 19.58 -5.37
N ALA A 176 14.50 20.05 -6.17
CA ALA A 176 13.09 19.68 -6.08
C ALA A 176 12.91 18.16 -6.23
N LYS A 177 13.47 17.57 -7.29
CA LYS A 177 13.46 16.11 -7.50
C LYS A 177 14.01 15.35 -6.30
N SER A 178 15.16 15.76 -5.80
CA SER A 178 15.83 15.10 -4.67
C SER A 178 15.00 15.18 -3.37
N ARG A 179 14.36 16.33 -3.09
CA ARG A 179 13.53 16.53 -1.91
C ARG A 179 12.28 15.66 -1.94
N VAL A 180 11.56 15.64 -3.08
CA VAL A 180 10.36 14.83 -3.25
C VAL A 180 10.70 13.34 -3.18
N LEU A 181 11.73 12.87 -3.89
CA LEU A 181 12.18 11.48 -3.82
C LEU A 181 12.55 11.06 -2.39
N ARG A 182 13.28 11.91 -1.67
CA ARG A 182 13.63 11.61 -0.27
C ARG A 182 12.38 11.45 0.58
N ARG A 183 11.40 12.33 0.42
CA ARG A 183 10.16 12.28 1.19
C ARG A 183 9.34 11.04 0.87
N LEU A 184 9.22 10.69 -0.41
CA LEU A 184 8.56 9.45 -0.84
C LEU A 184 9.23 8.22 -0.24
N ARG A 185 10.57 8.16 -0.23
CA ARG A 185 11.31 7.04 0.39
C ARG A 185 11.06 6.93 1.89
N GLU A 186 11.06 8.07 2.61
CA GLU A 186 10.76 8.11 4.04
C GLU A 186 9.36 7.55 4.35
N LEU A 187 8.35 7.93 3.56
CA LEU A 187 6.97 7.45 3.74
C LEU A 187 6.80 5.99 3.31
N ALA A 188 7.49 5.59 2.27
CA ALA A 188 7.41 4.24 1.71
C ALA A 188 8.16 3.19 2.56
N GLU A 189 8.99 3.62 3.51
CA GLU A 189 9.81 2.71 4.29
C GLU A 189 8.96 1.66 5.03
N GLY A 190 9.18 0.40 4.71
CA GLY A 190 8.43 -0.74 5.24
C GLY A 190 7.11 -1.05 4.52
N LEU A 191 6.61 -0.13 3.70
CA LEU A 191 5.39 -0.34 2.88
C LEU A 191 5.74 -0.75 1.45
N LEU A 192 6.74 -0.09 0.85
CA LEU A 192 7.27 -0.35 -0.48
C LEU A 192 8.78 -0.57 -0.41
N ASP A 193 9.26 -1.64 -1.00
CA ASP A 193 10.68 -2.00 -0.94
C ASP A 193 11.50 -1.50 -2.16
N ASP A 194 10.85 -1.04 -3.22
CA ASP A 194 11.50 -0.71 -4.50
C ASP A 194 11.85 0.77 -4.69
N LEU A 195 11.59 1.63 -3.71
CA LEU A 195 11.95 3.06 -3.76
C LEU A 195 13.38 3.37 -3.26
N ARG A 196 14.27 2.40 -3.31
CA ARG A 196 15.70 2.61 -2.97
C ARG A 196 16.50 3.18 -4.13
#